data_abbf021cd7ebe3bee52e2cb80791575f
#
_entry.id   abbf021cd7ebe3bee52e2cb80791575f
#
_cell.length_a   1.000
_cell.length_b   1.000
_cell.length_c   1.000
_cell.angle_alpha   90.00
_cell.angle_beta   90.00
_cell.angle_gamma   90.00
#
_symmetry.space_group_name_H-M   'P 1'
#
loop_
_entity.id
_entity.type
_entity.pdbx_description
1 polymer ?
#
loop_
_entity_poly.entity_id
_entity_poly.type
_entity_poly.pdbx_seq_one_letter_code
_entity_poly.pdbx_strand_id
1 'polypeptide(L)'
;NFKAYTLEEIINNHEVITKKILPHVSPLKYFDDYLHHGFYPFFLEKKNYSENLLATMSMMIEVDILVIKKIELKYLTRIKKLFYELATNAGKAPNISKLALDVETSRATVMNYIKNLADARLINIIHPVGEIHPKKPTKIILHNSNLMYAIYPINVELQDVMETFAVNCLWKDHKVSQAAHDKHFMIDGEIKSRIIDAKRQNKTRTEASTIYFRYNMEVGAGNQIPIWLLGFMY
;
A
#
# COMPACT_ATOMS: atom_id res chain seq x y z
N ASN A 1 -21.22 -14.04 6.90
CA ASN A 1 -20.62 -12.74 6.62
C ASN A 1 -20.10 -12.15 7.93
N PHE A 2 -18.84 -11.72 7.95
CA PHE A 2 -18.30 -10.95 9.07
C PHE A 2 -18.73 -9.48 8.90
N LYS A 3 -18.92 -8.79 10.04
CA LYS A 3 -19.13 -7.34 10.04
C LYS A 3 -17.79 -6.65 9.70
N ALA A 4 -17.83 -5.53 9.03
CA ALA A 4 -16.67 -4.64 8.93
C ALA A 4 -16.34 -4.03 10.32
N TYR A 5 -15.06 -3.83 10.60
CA TYR A 5 -14.58 -3.22 11.84
C TYR A 5 -13.89 -1.89 11.55
N THR A 6 -14.04 -0.92 12.43
CA THR A 6 -13.25 0.32 12.37
C THR A 6 -11.82 0.07 12.86
N LEU A 7 -10.89 0.96 12.51
CA LEU A 7 -9.52 0.91 13.02
C LEU A 7 -9.49 0.96 14.56
N GLU A 8 -10.33 1.80 15.15
CA GLU A 8 -10.45 1.92 16.61
C GLU A 8 -10.95 0.62 17.26
N GLU A 9 -11.97 -0.03 16.66
CA GLU A 9 -12.45 -1.34 17.13
C GLU A 9 -11.31 -2.39 17.05
N ILE A 10 -10.53 -2.40 15.96
CA ILE A 10 -9.40 -3.31 15.80
C ILE A 10 -8.34 -3.03 16.87
N ILE A 11 -7.93 -1.78 17.07
CA ILE A 11 -6.90 -1.43 18.05
C ILE A 11 -7.31 -1.83 19.46
N ASN A 12 -8.54 -1.53 19.84
CA ASN A 12 -9.02 -1.74 21.22
C ASN A 12 -9.48 -3.19 21.51
N ASN A 13 -9.90 -3.94 20.47
CA ASN A 13 -10.58 -5.23 20.68
C ASN A 13 -10.01 -6.38 19.82
N HIS A 14 -8.81 -6.24 19.24
CA HIS A 14 -8.25 -7.22 18.29
C HIS A 14 -8.24 -8.66 18.83
N GLU A 15 -7.99 -8.86 20.14
CA GLU A 15 -7.99 -10.20 20.75
C GLU A 15 -9.38 -10.83 20.73
N VAL A 16 -10.43 -10.06 20.99
CA VAL A 16 -11.83 -10.53 20.95
C VAL A 16 -12.26 -10.76 19.50
N ILE A 17 -11.89 -9.86 18.60
CA ILE A 17 -12.21 -9.97 17.16
C ILE A 17 -11.53 -11.23 16.59
N THR A 18 -10.27 -11.44 16.90
CA THR A 18 -9.51 -12.62 16.47
C THR A 18 -10.19 -13.91 16.94
N LYS A 19 -10.59 -14.00 18.20
CA LYS A 19 -11.30 -15.17 18.76
C LYS A 19 -12.64 -15.45 18.05
N LYS A 20 -13.30 -14.43 17.49
CA LYS A 20 -14.53 -14.60 16.71
C LYS A 20 -14.26 -15.08 15.28
N ILE A 21 -13.15 -14.69 14.69
CA ILE A 21 -12.83 -14.99 13.28
C ILE A 21 -12.17 -16.35 13.12
N LEU A 22 -11.19 -16.68 13.95
CA LEU A 22 -10.37 -17.89 13.82
C LEU A 22 -11.12 -19.23 13.78
N PRO A 23 -12.27 -19.42 14.48
CA PRO A 23 -13.05 -20.64 14.34
C PRO A 23 -13.63 -20.86 12.94
N HIS A 24 -13.73 -19.81 12.13
CA HIS A 24 -14.37 -19.84 10.81
C HIS A 24 -13.38 -19.73 9.65
N VAL A 25 -12.24 -19.05 9.87
CA VAL A 25 -11.24 -18.78 8.83
C VAL A 25 -9.85 -18.90 9.44
N SER A 26 -8.93 -19.51 8.71
CA SER A 26 -7.48 -19.51 9.01
C SER A 26 -6.79 -18.41 8.19
N PRO A 27 -6.69 -17.17 8.68
CA PRO A 27 -6.25 -16.03 7.88
C PRO A 27 -4.87 -16.25 7.27
N LEU A 28 -3.90 -16.72 8.05
CA LEU A 28 -2.52 -16.91 7.58
C LEU A 28 -2.41 -17.93 6.43
N LYS A 29 -3.34 -18.87 6.33
CA LYS A 29 -3.38 -19.84 5.22
C LYS A 29 -3.71 -19.20 3.88
N TYR A 30 -4.57 -18.17 3.88
CA TYR A 30 -5.09 -17.54 2.69
C TYR A 30 -4.49 -16.15 2.42
N PHE A 31 -3.78 -15.60 3.40
CA PHE A 31 -3.31 -14.22 3.35
C PHE A 31 -2.28 -14.00 2.24
N ASP A 32 -1.37 -14.96 2.03
CA ASP A 32 -0.37 -14.88 0.97
C ASP A 32 -1.05 -14.87 -0.42
N ASP A 33 -2.01 -15.77 -0.64
CA ASP A 33 -2.78 -15.80 -1.88
C ASP A 33 -3.59 -14.50 -2.10
N TYR A 34 -4.18 -13.96 -1.04
CA TYR A 34 -4.85 -12.67 -1.09
C TYR A 34 -3.89 -11.53 -1.49
N LEU A 35 -2.69 -11.48 -0.93
CA LEU A 35 -1.69 -10.47 -1.26
C LEU A 35 -1.26 -10.54 -2.74
N HIS A 36 -1.29 -11.72 -3.35
CA HIS A 36 -0.97 -11.93 -4.74
C HIS A 36 -2.16 -11.69 -5.69
N HIS A 37 -3.38 -12.10 -5.31
CA HIS A 37 -4.51 -12.20 -6.22
C HIS A 37 -5.85 -11.71 -5.66
N GLY A 38 -5.95 -11.35 -4.38
CA GLY A 38 -7.23 -11.24 -3.69
C GLY A 38 -7.96 -9.89 -3.81
N PHE A 39 -7.33 -8.82 -4.27
CA PHE A 39 -7.93 -7.48 -4.24
C PHE A 39 -8.90 -7.23 -5.39
N TYR A 40 -8.58 -7.68 -6.60
CA TYR A 40 -9.43 -7.46 -7.78
C TYR A 40 -10.35 -8.66 -8.03
N PRO A 41 -11.60 -8.43 -8.52
CA PRO A 41 -12.58 -9.49 -8.74
C PRO A 41 -12.14 -10.62 -9.69
N PHE A 42 -11.15 -10.39 -10.54
CA PHE A 42 -10.63 -11.40 -11.48
C PHE A 42 -10.13 -12.67 -10.79
N PHE A 43 -9.80 -12.63 -9.50
CA PHE A 43 -9.37 -13.82 -8.77
C PHE A 43 -10.43 -14.93 -8.79
N LEU A 44 -11.70 -14.58 -8.96
CA LEU A 44 -12.80 -15.54 -9.09
C LEU A 44 -12.74 -16.32 -10.42
N GLU A 45 -12.15 -15.73 -11.46
CA GLU A 45 -12.04 -16.34 -12.78
C GLU A 45 -10.93 -17.38 -12.86
N LYS A 46 -9.98 -17.40 -11.92
CA LYS A 46 -8.85 -18.33 -11.77
C LYS A 46 -7.96 -18.49 -13.03
N LYS A 47 -8.03 -17.54 -13.97
CA LYS A 47 -7.27 -17.56 -15.22
C LYS A 47 -6.68 -16.19 -15.51
N ASN A 48 -5.42 -16.17 -15.95
CA ASN A 48 -4.76 -14.97 -16.48
C ASN A 48 -4.83 -13.74 -15.56
N TYR A 49 -4.83 -13.93 -14.23
CA TYR A 49 -5.00 -12.85 -13.28
C TYR A 49 -4.05 -11.68 -13.54
N SER A 50 -2.74 -11.96 -13.63
CA SER A 50 -1.72 -10.90 -13.83
C SER A 50 -1.90 -10.19 -15.17
N GLU A 51 -2.25 -10.92 -16.26
CA GLU A 51 -2.50 -10.32 -17.57
C GLU A 51 -3.73 -9.41 -17.54
N ASN A 52 -4.83 -9.85 -16.93
CA ASN A 52 -6.05 -9.05 -16.77
C ASN A 52 -5.78 -7.81 -15.92
N LEU A 53 -5.00 -7.95 -14.85
CA LEU A 53 -4.62 -6.82 -14.01
C LEU A 53 -3.75 -5.81 -14.75
N LEU A 54 -2.74 -6.26 -15.52
CA LEU A 54 -1.90 -5.39 -16.34
C LEU A 54 -2.69 -4.69 -17.44
N ALA A 55 -3.63 -5.40 -18.09
CA ALA A 55 -4.52 -4.80 -19.08
C ALA A 55 -5.44 -3.73 -18.47
N THR A 56 -6.04 -4.02 -17.30
CA THR A 56 -6.86 -3.05 -16.56
C THR A 56 -6.07 -1.82 -16.16
N MET A 57 -4.86 -2.02 -15.64
CA MET A 57 -3.96 -0.92 -15.28
C MET A 57 -3.59 -0.06 -16.49
N SER A 58 -3.29 -0.68 -17.64
CA SER A 58 -3.04 0.05 -18.89
C SER A 58 -4.25 0.88 -19.30
N MET A 59 -5.45 0.31 -19.21
CA MET A 59 -6.69 1.01 -19.51
C MET A 59 -6.93 2.18 -18.55
N MET A 60 -6.66 2.04 -17.24
CA MET A 60 -6.75 3.14 -16.29
C MET A 60 -5.81 4.29 -16.66
N ILE A 61 -4.58 4.01 -17.07
CA ILE A 61 -3.64 5.05 -17.54
C ILE A 61 -4.17 5.72 -18.81
N GLU A 62 -4.69 4.95 -19.76
CA GLU A 62 -5.17 5.47 -21.05
C GLU A 62 -6.47 6.25 -20.92
N VAL A 63 -7.42 5.81 -20.11
CA VAL A 63 -8.71 6.44 -19.95
C VAL A 63 -8.67 7.49 -18.84
N ASP A 64 -8.32 7.11 -17.62
CA ASP A 64 -8.45 8.00 -16.45
C ASP A 64 -7.40 9.12 -16.47
N ILE A 65 -6.19 8.81 -16.96
CA ILE A 65 -5.13 9.82 -17.00
C ILE A 65 -5.15 10.63 -18.31
N LEU A 66 -5.12 9.96 -19.47
CA LEU A 66 -5.04 10.70 -20.72
C LEU A 66 -6.34 11.43 -21.06
N VAL A 67 -7.48 10.72 -21.03
CA VAL A 67 -8.76 11.28 -21.49
C VAL A 67 -9.30 12.28 -20.47
N ILE A 68 -9.41 11.87 -19.18
CA ILE A 68 -10.02 12.70 -18.14
C ILE A 68 -9.14 13.92 -17.82
N LYS A 69 -7.82 13.75 -17.76
CA LYS A 69 -6.87 14.85 -17.49
C LYS A 69 -6.47 15.60 -18.76
N LYS A 70 -7.02 15.24 -19.94
CA LYS A 70 -6.73 15.87 -21.24
C LYS A 70 -5.23 15.94 -21.57
N ILE A 71 -4.52 14.84 -21.32
CA ILE A 71 -3.10 14.70 -21.62
C ILE A 71 -2.96 14.15 -23.04
N GLU A 72 -2.06 14.71 -23.85
CA GLU A 72 -1.84 14.23 -25.21
C GLU A 72 -1.27 12.79 -25.24
N LEU A 73 -1.75 11.99 -26.17
CA LEU A 73 -1.37 10.58 -26.36
C LEU A 73 0.15 10.36 -26.46
N LYS A 74 0.89 11.34 -27.01
CA LYS A 74 2.36 11.27 -27.12
C LYS A 74 3.08 11.10 -25.77
N TYR A 75 2.42 11.44 -24.65
CA TYR A 75 2.99 11.29 -23.30
C TYR A 75 2.69 9.95 -22.63
N LEU A 76 1.85 9.10 -23.24
CA LEU A 76 1.44 7.82 -22.69
C LEU A 76 2.64 6.93 -22.31
N THR A 77 3.59 6.78 -23.23
CA THR A 77 4.79 5.97 -23.00
C THR A 77 5.61 6.46 -21.81
N ARG A 78 5.72 7.79 -21.65
CA ARG A 78 6.44 8.39 -20.50
C ARG A 78 5.73 8.10 -19.18
N ILE A 79 4.40 8.19 -19.17
CA ILE A 79 3.60 7.90 -17.96
C ILE A 79 3.70 6.42 -17.58
N LYS A 80 3.58 5.50 -18.56
CA LYS A 80 3.76 4.07 -18.34
C LYS A 80 5.17 3.74 -17.84
N LYS A 81 6.21 4.34 -18.43
CA LYS A 81 7.61 4.19 -17.98
C LYS A 81 7.79 4.69 -16.55
N LEU A 82 7.26 5.88 -16.24
CA LEU A 82 7.31 6.43 -14.87
C LEU A 82 6.62 5.49 -13.88
N PHE A 83 5.43 4.98 -14.21
CA PHE A 83 4.71 4.07 -13.35
C PHE A 83 5.53 2.78 -13.08
N TYR A 84 6.15 2.21 -14.11
CA TYR A 84 7.02 1.04 -13.97
C TYR A 84 8.23 1.34 -13.06
N GLU A 85 8.90 2.48 -13.24
CA GLU A 85 10.01 2.92 -12.38
C GLU A 85 9.58 3.11 -10.92
N LEU A 86 8.38 3.63 -10.69
CA LEU A 86 7.82 3.77 -9.34
C LEU A 86 7.47 2.41 -8.74
N ALA A 87 6.93 1.48 -9.53
CA ALA A 87 6.57 0.15 -9.09
C ALA A 87 7.78 -0.67 -8.65
N THR A 88 8.86 -0.65 -9.44
CA THR A 88 10.10 -1.38 -9.15
C THR A 88 10.89 -0.79 -7.98
N ASN A 89 10.61 0.46 -7.61
CA ASN A 89 11.19 1.16 -6.47
C ASN A 89 10.15 1.45 -5.37
N ALA A 90 9.02 0.76 -5.38
CA ALA A 90 7.98 0.94 -4.38
C ALA A 90 8.55 0.78 -2.96
N GLY A 91 8.01 1.54 -2.02
CA GLY A 91 8.50 1.53 -0.64
C GLY A 91 9.73 2.42 -0.38
N LYS A 92 10.37 2.99 -1.40
CA LYS A 92 11.53 3.89 -1.26
C LYS A 92 11.17 5.35 -1.48
N ALA A 93 12.02 6.25 -0.98
CA ALA A 93 11.91 7.68 -1.25
C ALA A 93 12.22 7.94 -2.74
N PRO A 94 11.31 8.59 -3.50
CA PRO A 94 11.52 8.81 -4.92
C PRO A 94 12.63 9.84 -5.18
N ASN A 95 13.50 9.55 -6.12
CA ASN A 95 14.45 10.53 -6.65
C ASN A 95 13.83 11.22 -7.87
N ILE A 96 13.12 12.31 -7.65
CA ILE A 96 12.40 13.05 -8.70
C ILE A 96 13.31 13.53 -9.83
N SER A 97 14.57 13.90 -9.52
CA SER A 97 15.53 14.34 -10.54
C SER A 97 15.95 13.17 -11.44
N LYS A 98 16.22 12.01 -10.86
CA LYS A 98 16.53 10.79 -11.62
C LYS A 98 15.33 10.38 -12.49
N LEU A 99 14.12 10.31 -11.90
CA LEU A 99 12.90 9.99 -12.64
C LEU A 99 12.67 10.94 -13.81
N ALA A 100 12.95 12.24 -13.64
CA ALA A 100 12.81 13.23 -14.71
C ALA A 100 13.78 12.97 -15.88
N LEU A 101 15.00 12.54 -15.59
CA LEU A 101 15.97 12.12 -16.62
C LEU A 101 15.51 10.82 -17.30
N ASP A 102 15.11 9.81 -16.52
CA ASP A 102 14.74 8.49 -17.02
C ASP A 102 13.52 8.57 -17.97
N VAL A 103 12.55 9.46 -17.70
CA VAL A 103 11.36 9.65 -18.56
C VAL A 103 11.45 10.87 -19.48
N GLU A 104 12.62 11.47 -19.62
CA GLU A 104 12.92 12.57 -20.54
C GLU A 104 11.95 13.75 -20.41
N THR A 105 11.76 14.25 -19.17
CA THR A 105 10.85 15.37 -18.90
C THR A 105 11.31 16.22 -17.72
N SER A 106 10.56 17.29 -17.41
CA SER A 106 10.87 18.14 -16.26
C SER A 106 10.44 17.52 -14.92
N ARG A 107 11.09 17.94 -13.83
CA ARG A 107 10.70 17.55 -12.46
C ARG A 107 9.25 17.94 -12.14
N ALA A 108 8.79 19.08 -12.62
CA ALA A 108 7.42 19.54 -12.43
C ALA A 108 6.43 18.60 -13.14
N THR A 109 6.76 18.18 -14.37
CA THR A 109 5.94 17.22 -15.14
C THR A 109 5.89 15.85 -14.45
N VAL A 110 7.03 15.36 -13.93
CA VAL A 110 7.06 14.10 -13.15
C VAL A 110 6.12 14.19 -11.93
N MET A 111 6.17 15.29 -11.18
CA MET A 111 5.29 15.48 -10.03
C MET A 111 3.80 15.51 -10.43
N ASN A 112 3.47 16.12 -11.57
CA ASN A 112 2.11 16.09 -12.11
C ASN A 112 1.68 14.67 -12.52
N TYR A 113 2.57 13.89 -13.15
CA TYR A 113 2.26 12.49 -13.50
C TYR A 113 2.09 11.62 -12.26
N ILE A 114 2.93 11.81 -11.23
CA ILE A 114 2.78 11.12 -9.93
C ILE A 114 1.40 11.44 -9.32
N LYS A 115 0.99 12.71 -9.33
CA LYS A 115 -0.34 13.10 -8.86
C LYS A 115 -1.46 12.41 -9.66
N ASN A 116 -1.36 12.40 -10.99
CA ASN A 116 -2.36 11.77 -11.85
C ASN A 116 -2.44 10.24 -11.63
N LEU A 117 -1.30 9.58 -11.41
CA LEU A 117 -1.25 8.16 -11.06
C LEU A 117 -1.89 7.88 -9.69
N ALA A 118 -1.73 8.79 -8.73
CA ALA A 118 -2.39 8.69 -7.42
C ALA A 118 -3.90 8.93 -7.53
N ASP A 119 -4.33 9.92 -8.30
CA ASP A 119 -5.75 10.20 -8.57
C ASP A 119 -6.43 8.99 -9.25
N ALA A 120 -5.70 8.29 -10.13
CA ALA A 120 -6.15 7.05 -10.78
C ALA A 120 -6.04 5.81 -9.89
N ARG A 121 -5.66 5.94 -8.63
CA ARG A 121 -5.51 4.83 -7.66
C ARG A 121 -4.55 3.73 -8.12
N LEU A 122 -3.48 4.11 -8.79
CA LEU A 122 -2.39 3.19 -9.13
C LEU A 122 -1.28 3.20 -8.10
N ILE A 123 -1.10 4.34 -7.42
CA ILE A 123 -0.12 4.55 -6.35
C ILE A 123 -0.72 5.30 -5.16
N ASN A 124 -0.11 5.15 -4.00
CA ASN A 124 -0.34 5.97 -2.82
C ASN A 124 0.92 6.81 -2.52
N ILE A 125 0.71 8.10 -2.25
CA ILE A 125 1.78 9.04 -1.94
C ILE A 125 1.80 9.25 -0.43
N ILE A 126 2.92 8.93 0.20
CA ILE A 126 3.14 9.14 1.63
C ILE A 126 3.97 10.40 1.80
N HIS A 127 3.46 11.32 2.58
CA HIS A 127 4.09 12.58 2.92
C HIS A 127 4.56 12.59 4.38
N PRO A 128 5.48 13.49 4.76
CA PRO A 128 5.83 13.69 6.16
C PRO A 128 4.60 14.14 6.97
N VAL A 129 4.53 13.73 8.23
CA VAL A 129 3.49 14.20 9.16
C VAL A 129 3.63 15.71 9.39
N GLY A 130 2.49 16.42 9.48
CA GLY A 130 2.44 17.85 9.78
C GLY A 130 2.72 18.79 8.62
N GLU A 131 3.10 18.32 7.45
CA GLU A 131 3.26 19.17 6.26
C GLU A 131 1.92 19.48 5.59
N ILE A 132 1.55 20.77 5.55
CA ILE A 132 0.30 21.25 4.93
C ILE A 132 0.42 21.21 3.38
N HIS A 133 1.60 21.57 2.84
CA HIS A 133 1.88 21.60 1.40
C HIS A 133 3.19 20.86 1.10
N PRO A 134 3.20 19.54 1.17
CA PRO A 134 4.43 18.78 0.95
C PRO A 134 4.89 18.88 -0.50
N LYS A 135 6.11 19.38 -0.70
CA LYS A 135 6.72 19.51 -2.03
C LYS A 135 7.28 18.21 -2.57
N LYS A 136 7.65 17.27 -1.69
CA LYS A 136 8.27 16.02 -2.07
C LYS A 136 7.68 14.85 -1.25
N PRO A 137 7.28 13.75 -1.90
CA PRO A 137 6.89 12.53 -1.19
C PRO A 137 8.07 11.96 -0.39
N THR A 138 7.82 11.45 0.81
CA THR A 138 8.79 10.63 1.54
C THR A 138 8.84 9.21 1.01
N LYS A 139 7.71 8.70 0.55
CA LYS A 139 7.56 7.35 0.04
C LYS A 139 6.46 7.31 -1.02
N ILE A 140 6.63 6.50 -2.05
CA ILE A 140 5.58 6.13 -2.99
C ILE A 140 5.44 4.62 -2.94
N ILE A 141 4.22 4.15 -2.78
CA ILE A 141 3.87 2.72 -2.80
C ILE A 141 2.77 2.49 -3.83
N LEU A 142 2.64 1.28 -4.32
CA LEU A 142 1.53 0.92 -5.20
C LEU A 142 0.20 0.95 -4.44
N HIS A 143 -0.92 1.07 -5.15
CA HIS A 143 -2.22 1.13 -4.50
C HIS A 143 -2.53 -0.16 -3.74
N ASN A 144 -2.15 -1.31 -4.28
CA ASN A 144 -2.28 -2.60 -3.60
C ASN A 144 -1.14 -3.57 -3.95
N SER A 145 -0.99 -4.64 -3.15
CA SER A 145 0.08 -5.62 -3.31
C SER A 145 0.00 -6.45 -4.58
N ASN A 146 -1.21 -6.69 -5.11
CA ASN A 146 -1.38 -7.47 -6.35
C ASN A 146 -0.67 -6.80 -7.53
N LEU A 147 -0.66 -5.44 -7.59
CA LEU A 147 0.09 -4.70 -8.61
C LEU A 147 1.59 -4.94 -8.52
N MET A 148 2.14 -5.09 -7.30
CA MET A 148 3.58 -5.38 -7.14
C MET A 148 3.93 -6.71 -7.80
N TYR A 149 3.16 -7.75 -7.51
CA TYR A 149 3.39 -9.08 -8.06
C TYR A 149 3.11 -9.18 -9.57
N ALA A 150 2.14 -8.42 -10.09
CA ALA A 150 1.84 -8.41 -11.52
C ALA A 150 2.91 -7.66 -12.34
N ILE A 151 3.46 -6.55 -11.83
CA ILE A 151 4.41 -5.71 -12.57
C ILE A 151 5.84 -6.21 -12.42
N TYR A 152 6.24 -6.59 -11.21
CA TYR A 152 7.61 -6.95 -10.88
C TYR A 152 7.66 -8.13 -9.89
N PRO A 153 7.36 -9.37 -10.34
CA PRO A 153 7.24 -10.54 -9.46
C PRO A 153 8.58 -11.00 -8.85
N ILE A 154 9.71 -10.56 -9.42
CA ILE A 154 11.05 -10.96 -8.98
C ILE A 154 11.56 -9.94 -7.95
N ASN A 155 12.04 -10.41 -6.81
CA ASN A 155 12.62 -9.60 -5.73
C ASN A 155 11.65 -8.63 -5.05
N VAL A 156 10.38 -9.00 -4.93
CA VAL A 156 9.42 -8.25 -4.12
C VAL A 156 9.76 -8.42 -2.64
N GLU A 157 10.07 -7.33 -1.97
CA GLU A 157 10.37 -7.35 -0.53
C GLU A 157 9.09 -7.48 0.29
N LEU A 158 8.98 -8.52 1.11
CA LEU A 158 7.78 -8.79 1.91
C LEU A 158 7.39 -7.60 2.82
N GLN A 159 8.36 -6.85 3.32
CA GLN A 159 8.11 -5.65 4.11
C GLN A 159 7.32 -4.60 3.30
N ASP A 160 7.71 -4.37 2.04
CA ASP A 160 7.04 -3.39 1.16
C ASP A 160 5.62 -3.87 0.78
N VAL A 161 5.44 -5.18 0.60
CA VAL A 161 4.11 -5.79 0.39
C VAL A 161 3.19 -5.53 1.58
N MET A 162 3.67 -5.76 2.80
CA MET A 162 2.88 -5.57 4.02
C MET A 162 2.58 -4.09 4.28
N GLU A 163 3.52 -3.19 4.00
CA GLU A 163 3.28 -1.75 4.08
C GLU A 163 2.23 -1.30 3.04
N THR A 164 2.34 -1.82 1.81
CA THR A 164 1.35 -1.56 0.75
C THR A 164 -0.04 -2.05 1.14
N PHE A 165 -0.15 -3.27 1.66
CA PHE A 165 -1.41 -3.82 2.16
C PHE A 165 -2.02 -2.96 3.27
N ALA A 166 -1.23 -2.60 4.29
CA ALA A 166 -1.73 -1.82 5.41
C ALA A 166 -2.21 -0.42 4.98
N VAL A 167 -1.43 0.27 4.14
CA VAL A 167 -1.82 1.59 3.62
C VAL A 167 -3.06 1.48 2.74
N ASN A 168 -3.19 0.44 1.92
CA ASN A 168 -4.38 0.21 1.11
C ASN A 168 -5.63 0.01 1.98
N CYS A 169 -5.55 -0.78 3.06
CA CYS A 169 -6.66 -0.98 3.98
C CYS A 169 -7.08 0.31 4.72
N LEU A 170 -6.10 1.14 5.07
CA LEU A 170 -6.33 2.39 5.81
C LEU A 170 -6.79 3.55 4.90
N TRP A 171 -6.45 3.50 3.61
CA TRP A 171 -6.56 4.63 2.68
C TRP A 171 -7.96 5.25 2.58
N LYS A 172 -9.00 4.45 2.71
CA LYS A 172 -10.39 4.92 2.50
C LYS A 172 -10.82 5.92 3.58
N ASP A 173 -10.52 5.62 4.83
CA ASP A 173 -11.07 6.33 5.99
C ASP A 173 -10.00 7.06 6.81
N HIS A 174 -8.71 6.84 6.51
CA HIS A 174 -7.58 7.34 7.29
C HIS A 174 -6.49 7.96 6.44
N LYS A 175 -5.86 9.01 6.94
CA LYS A 175 -4.68 9.63 6.35
C LYS A 175 -3.42 8.98 6.90
N VAL A 176 -2.64 8.35 6.03
CA VAL A 176 -1.34 7.76 6.40
C VAL A 176 -0.21 8.72 6.00
N SER A 177 0.68 9.03 6.93
CA SER A 177 1.86 9.86 6.74
C SER A 177 3.10 9.22 7.36
N GLN A 178 4.29 9.67 6.99
CA GLN A 178 5.56 9.18 7.52
C GLN A 178 5.95 10.01 8.75
N ALA A 179 6.29 9.36 9.85
CA ALA A 179 6.89 10.06 11.00
C ALA A 179 8.27 10.62 10.62
N ALA A 180 8.61 11.78 11.17
CA ALA A 180 9.90 12.41 10.90
C ALA A 180 11.05 11.50 11.35
N HIS A 181 12.03 11.29 10.47
CA HIS A 181 13.27 10.53 10.72
C HIS A 181 13.11 9.08 11.21
N ASP A 182 11.94 8.46 10.98
CA ASP A 182 11.64 7.14 11.52
C ASP A 182 10.96 6.22 10.47
N LYS A 183 10.97 4.91 10.74
CA LYS A 183 10.25 3.88 9.97
C LYS A 183 8.79 3.72 10.41
N HIS A 184 8.29 4.64 11.22
CA HIS A 184 6.91 4.64 11.68
C HIS A 184 5.99 5.38 10.72
N PHE A 185 4.76 4.89 10.62
CA PHE A 185 3.65 5.61 10.01
C PHE A 185 2.87 6.34 11.10
N MET A 186 2.35 7.50 10.74
CA MET A 186 1.35 8.23 11.53
C MET A 186 0.01 8.09 10.83
N ILE A 187 -0.97 7.54 11.51
CA ILE A 187 -2.35 7.44 11.03
C ILE A 187 -3.10 8.63 11.62
N ASP A 188 -3.73 9.42 10.78
CA ASP A 188 -4.45 10.68 11.11
C ASP A 188 -3.61 11.72 11.88
N GLY A 189 -2.29 11.57 11.85
CA GLY A 189 -1.36 12.43 12.59
C GLY A 189 -1.25 12.12 14.08
N GLU A 190 -2.00 11.15 14.60
CA GLU A 190 -2.14 10.85 16.03
C GLU A 190 -1.60 9.46 16.39
N ILE A 191 -1.96 8.43 15.64
CA ILE A 191 -1.60 7.04 15.96
C ILE A 191 -0.26 6.71 15.35
N LYS A 192 0.77 6.57 16.19
CA LYS A 192 2.09 6.08 15.78
C LYS A 192 2.01 4.56 15.54
N SER A 193 2.35 4.11 14.35
CA SER A 193 2.27 2.70 13.98
C SER A 193 3.51 2.22 13.25
N ARG A 194 3.78 0.91 13.32
CA ARG A 194 4.87 0.25 12.61
C ARG A 194 4.45 -1.13 12.14
N ILE A 195 4.91 -1.50 10.94
CA ILE A 195 4.66 -2.82 10.36
C ILE A 195 5.93 -3.65 10.50
N ILE A 196 5.85 -4.82 11.14
CA ILE A 196 7.01 -5.66 11.46
C ILE A 196 6.68 -7.14 11.36
N ASP A 197 7.70 -7.94 11.02
CA ASP A 197 7.64 -9.39 11.09
C ASP A 197 7.56 -9.88 12.54
N ALA A 198 6.57 -10.72 12.85
CA ALA A 198 6.46 -11.35 14.16
C ALA A 198 7.67 -12.24 14.50
N LYS A 199 8.31 -12.85 13.49
CA LYS A 199 9.51 -13.68 13.66
C LYS A 199 10.74 -12.87 14.09
N ARG A 200 10.71 -11.53 13.97
CA ARG A 200 11.80 -10.63 14.40
C ARG A 200 11.60 -10.05 15.79
N GLN A 201 10.75 -10.65 16.61
CA GLN A 201 10.34 -10.16 17.94
C GLN A 201 11.52 -9.83 18.88
N ASN A 202 12.56 -10.66 18.89
CA ASN A 202 13.69 -10.53 19.81
C ASN A 202 14.65 -9.38 19.51
N LYS A 203 14.48 -8.67 18.39
CA LYS A 203 15.39 -7.59 17.95
C LYS A 203 14.77 -6.19 17.98
N THR A 204 13.47 -6.08 18.21
CA THR A 204 12.79 -4.78 18.19
C THR A 204 12.25 -4.45 19.57
N ARG A 205 12.84 -3.45 20.22
CA ARG A 205 12.28 -2.87 21.45
C ARG A 205 10.93 -2.24 21.10
N THR A 206 9.86 -2.67 21.76
CA THR A 206 8.52 -2.13 21.56
C THR A 206 8.30 -0.92 22.47
N GLU A 207 7.75 0.15 21.92
CA GLU A 207 7.34 1.35 22.64
C GLU A 207 5.86 1.23 23.00
N ALA A 208 5.47 1.53 24.22
CA ALA A 208 4.08 1.41 24.68
C ALA A 208 3.10 2.30 23.89
N SER A 209 3.58 3.45 23.39
CA SER A 209 2.79 4.43 22.63
C SER A 209 2.68 4.12 21.13
N THR A 210 3.26 3.01 20.67
CA THR A 210 3.30 2.65 19.25
C THR A 210 2.47 1.39 19.00
N ILE A 211 1.59 1.40 18.01
CA ILE A 211 0.86 0.23 17.53
C ILE A 211 1.74 -0.54 16.55
N TYR A 212 1.90 -1.83 16.77
CA TYR A 212 2.67 -2.72 15.90
C TYR A 212 1.74 -3.64 15.14
N PHE A 213 1.57 -3.38 13.83
CA PHE A 213 0.93 -4.34 12.94
C PHE A 213 1.94 -5.42 12.56
N ARG A 214 1.66 -6.65 12.98
CA ARG A 214 2.56 -7.78 12.80
C ARG A 214 2.07 -8.73 11.74
N TYR A 215 2.91 -9.01 10.75
CA TYR A 215 2.68 -10.12 9.84
C TYR A 215 3.33 -11.41 10.38
N ASN A 216 2.92 -12.57 9.89
CA ASN A 216 3.21 -13.89 10.45
C ASN A 216 2.73 -14.06 11.93
N MET A 217 1.68 -13.35 12.31
CA MET A 217 1.05 -13.42 13.62
C MET A 217 -0.45 -13.70 13.45
N GLU A 218 -0.94 -14.74 14.12
CA GLU A 218 -2.34 -15.12 14.07
C GLU A 218 -3.17 -14.43 15.15
N VAL A 219 -2.64 -14.37 16.36
CA VAL A 219 -3.26 -13.72 17.53
C VAL A 219 -2.31 -12.69 18.09
N GLY A 220 -2.82 -11.49 18.36
CA GLY A 220 -2.06 -10.41 18.96
C GLY A 220 -2.23 -10.31 20.46
N ALA A 221 -1.45 -9.44 21.09
CA ALA A 221 -1.56 -9.09 22.50
C ALA A 221 -1.07 -7.65 22.75
N GLY A 222 -1.81 -6.89 23.55
CA GLY A 222 -1.50 -5.52 23.91
C GLY A 222 -1.44 -4.59 22.68
N ASN A 223 -0.30 -3.96 22.40
CA ASN A 223 -0.12 -3.10 21.24
C ASN A 223 0.39 -3.81 19.97
N GLN A 224 0.41 -5.14 19.98
CA GLN A 224 0.83 -5.96 18.84
C GLN A 224 -0.40 -6.61 18.19
N ILE A 225 -0.74 -6.15 17.01
CA ILE A 225 -1.98 -6.49 16.30
C ILE A 225 -1.64 -7.29 15.04
N PRO A 226 -2.31 -8.43 14.77
CA PRO A 226 -2.14 -9.14 13.52
C PRO A 226 -2.53 -8.26 12.34
N ILE A 227 -1.62 -8.07 11.37
CA ILE A 227 -1.84 -7.17 10.23
C ILE A 227 -3.05 -7.57 9.38
N TRP A 228 -3.35 -8.87 9.29
CA TRP A 228 -4.47 -9.39 8.50
C TRP A 228 -5.83 -8.85 8.97
N LEU A 229 -5.95 -8.40 10.22
CA LEU A 229 -7.18 -7.78 10.75
C LEU A 229 -7.54 -6.49 10.00
N LEU A 230 -6.57 -5.76 9.45
CA LEU A 230 -6.85 -4.59 8.63
C LEU A 230 -7.69 -4.92 7.39
N GLY A 231 -7.59 -6.14 6.87
CA GLY A 231 -8.45 -6.62 5.78
C GLY A 231 -9.93 -6.76 6.14
N PHE A 232 -10.31 -6.62 7.40
CA PHE A 232 -11.70 -6.61 7.87
C PHE A 232 -12.25 -5.19 8.12
N MET A 233 -11.58 -4.15 7.62
CA MET A 233 -12.08 -2.76 7.65
C MET A 233 -13.06 -2.44 6.51
N TYR A 234 -13.38 -3.40 5.61
CA TYR A 234 -14.30 -3.22 4.48
C TYR A 234 -15.67 -3.80 4.74
#